data_f9ff7c809bf3652362077ead2e4fd13a
#
_entry.id   f9ff7c809bf3652362077ead2e4fd13a
#
_cell.length_a   1.000
_cell.length_b   1.000
_cell.length_c   1.000
_cell.angle_alpha   90.00
_cell.angle_beta   90.00
_cell.angle_gamma   90.00
#
_symmetry.space_group_name_H-M   'P 1'
#
loop_
_entity.id
_entity.type
_entity.pdbx_description
1 polymer ?
#
loop_
_entity_poly.entity_id
_entity_poly.type
_entity_poly.pdbx_seq_one_letter_code
_entity_poly.pdbx_strand_id
1 'polypeptide(L)'
;MTAAEAYKRTTDALNDESEYAEDHDEIMADIEDACDDGEYSCNFDDDEYDNMEKHMEDLKKNGFQVEYIPDQSFDRYVVSWEHAGVNSNQ
;
A
#
# COMPACT_ATOMS: atom_id res chain seq x y z
N MET A 1 -22.70 8.48 -26.49
CA MET A 1 -22.10 7.53 -25.55
C MET A 1 -22.57 6.12 -25.89
N THR A 2 -21.62 5.17 -25.97
CA THR A 2 -21.94 3.76 -26.16
C THR A 2 -22.07 3.04 -24.83
N ALA A 3 -22.68 1.85 -24.86
CA ALA A 3 -22.80 1.02 -23.66
C ALA A 3 -21.42 0.63 -23.11
N ALA A 4 -20.44 0.38 -23.99
CA ALA A 4 -19.08 0.06 -23.57
C ALA A 4 -18.43 1.22 -22.84
N GLU A 5 -18.65 2.45 -23.32
CA GLU A 5 -18.13 3.64 -22.66
C GLU A 5 -18.78 3.86 -21.30
N ALA A 6 -20.09 3.63 -21.21
CA ALA A 6 -20.80 3.75 -19.94
C ALA A 6 -20.30 2.73 -18.94
N TYR A 7 -20.09 1.50 -19.37
CA TYR A 7 -19.54 0.43 -18.52
C TYR A 7 -18.16 0.80 -18.00
N LYS A 8 -17.29 1.28 -18.89
CA LYS A 8 -15.93 1.66 -18.51
C LYS A 8 -15.93 2.80 -17.49
N ARG A 9 -16.75 3.82 -17.70
CA ARG A 9 -16.86 4.95 -16.76
C ARG A 9 -17.36 4.50 -15.40
N THR A 10 -18.32 3.61 -15.36
CA THR A 10 -18.85 3.08 -14.11
C THR A 10 -17.79 2.26 -13.38
N THR A 11 -17.07 1.41 -14.12
CA THR A 11 -16.01 0.60 -13.56
C THR A 11 -14.89 1.47 -12.98
N ASP A 12 -14.48 2.51 -13.70
CA ASP A 12 -13.46 3.44 -13.26
C ASP A 12 -13.89 4.18 -11.99
N ALA A 13 -15.16 4.59 -11.94
CA ALA A 13 -15.70 5.28 -10.77
C ALA A 13 -15.75 4.35 -9.54
N LEU A 14 -16.13 3.09 -9.75
CA LEU A 14 -16.21 2.11 -8.68
C LEU A 14 -14.82 1.73 -8.16
N ASN A 15 -13.83 1.68 -9.02
CA ASN A 15 -12.46 1.35 -8.65
C ASN A 15 -11.69 2.54 -8.09
N ASP A 16 -12.13 3.76 -8.44
CA ASP A 16 -11.51 5.00 -7.98
C ASP A 16 -9.98 4.98 -8.13
N GLU A 17 -9.54 4.64 -9.34
CA GLU A 17 -8.12 4.41 -9.61
C GLU A 17 -7.24 5.62 -9.36
N SER A 18 -7.72 6.83 -9.62
CA SER A 18 -6.92 8.03 -9.41
C SER A 18 -6.69 8.30 -7.92
N GLU A 19 -7.70 8.11 -7.08
CA GLU A 19 -7.53 8.24 -5.64
C GLU A 19 -6.62 7.14 -5.10
N TYR A 20 -6.79 5.92 -5.57
CA TYR A 20 -5.95 4.80 -5.18
C TYR A 20 -4.48 5.06 -5.54
N ALA A 21 -4.21 5.54 -6.76
CA ALA A 21 -2.85 5.82 -7.19
C ALA A 21 -2.22 6.94 -6.36
N GLU A 22 -3.00 7.97 -6.02
CA GLU A 22 -2.54 9.08 -5.21
C GLU A 22 -2.20 8.62 -3.78
N ASP A 23 -3.09 7.81 -3.18
CA ASP A 23 -2.85 7.24 -1.86
C ASP A 23 -1.63 6.31 -1.86
N HIS A 24 -1.49 5.52 -2.91
CA HIS A 24 -0.35 4.62 -3.04
C HIS A 24 0.97 5.39 -3.14
N ASP A 25 0.97 6.51 -3.86
CA ASP A 25 2.15 7.38 -3.95
C ASP A 25 2.52 7.95 -2.57
N GLU A 26 1.53 8.30 -1.76
CA GLU A 26 1.78 8.78 -0.38
C GLU A 26 2.37 7.66 0.49
N ILE A 27 1.87 6.45 0.35
CA ILE A 27 2.42 5.29 1.06
C ILE A 27 3.89 5.08 0.67
N MET A 28 4.19 5.14 -0.62
CA MET A 28 5.57 5.00 -1.10
C MET A 28 6.46 6.13 -0.62
N ALA A 29 5.94 7.35 -0.52
CA ALA A 29 6.69 8.49 0.01
C ALA A 29 7.04 8.28 1.49
N ASP A 30 6.12 7.74 2.28
CA ASP A 30 6.37 7.40 3.68
C ASP A 30 7.46 6.34 3.81
N ILE A 31 7.45 5.34 2.92
CA ILE A 31 8.49 4.31 2.89
C ILE A 31 9.85 4.92 2.55
N GLU A 32 9.87 5.83 1.56
CA GLU A 32 11.11 6.51 1.17
C GLU A 32 11.66 7.37 2.32
N ASP A 33 10.78 8.06 3.05
CA ASP A 33 11.19 8.84 4.21
C ASP A 33 11.82 7.96 5.29
N ALA A 34 11.24 6.79 5.53
CA ALA A 34 11.81 5.83 6.48
C ALA A 34 13.19 5.35 6.02
N CYS A 35 13.34 5.09 4.72
CA CYS A 35 14.64 4.71 4.15
C CYS A 35 15.69 5.79 4.38
N ASP A 36 15.32 7.05 4.17
CA ASP A 36 16.21 8.18 4.37
C ASP A 36 16.62 8.36 5.83
N ASP A 37 15.73 7.96 6.75
CA ASP A 37 16.01 7.96 8.18
C ASP A 37 16.83 6.76 8.66
N GLY A 38 17.13 5.82 7.76
CA GLY A 38 17.88 4.63 8.09
C GLY A 38 17.05 3.51 8.70
N GLU A 39 15.75 3.55 8.52
CA GLU A 39 14.82 2.54 9.00
C GLU A 39 14.50 1.50 7.95
N TYR A 40 14.18 0.28 8.38
CA TYR A 40 13.82 -0.83 7.51
C TYR A 40 12.35 -1.20 7.61
N SER A 41 11.54 -0.37 8.25
CA SER A 41 10.12 -0.61 8.41
C SER A 41 9.34 0.68 8.55
N CYS A 42 8.05 0.58 8.26
CA CYS A 42 7.13 1.71 8.35
C CYS A 42 5.76 1.18 8.79
N ASN A 43 5.05 1.94 9.60
CA ASN A 43 3.74 1.55 10.11
C ASN A 43 2.65 2.38 9.46
N PHE A 44 1.51 1.74 9.18
CA PHE A 44 0.32 2.41 8.65
C PHE A 44 -0.90 1.97 9.45
N ASP A 45 -1.77 2.91 9.79
CA ASP A 45 -3.05 2.59 10.42
C ASP A 45 -3.99 1.95 9.39
N ASP A 46 -4.84 1.04 9.86
CA ASP A 46 -5.77 0.32 9.01
C ASP A 46 -6.72 1.25 8.25
N ASP A 47 -7.07 2.37 8.85
CA ASP A 47 -8.00 3.34 8.27
C ASP A 47 -7.33 4.61 7.74
N GLU A 48 -6.00 4.61 7.60
CA GLU A 48 -5.26 5.77 7.12
C GLU A 48 -5.61 6.15 5.69
N TYR A 49 -5.81 5.16 4.84
CA TYR A 49 -6.22 5.34 3.45
C TYR A 49 -7.34 4.36 3.11
N ASP A 50 -8.10 4.68 2.08
CA ASP A 50 -9.09 3.75 1.54
C ASP A 50 -8.37 2.57 0.87
N ASN A 51 -8.96 1.40 0.94
CA ASN A 51 -8.42 0.19 0.30
C ASN A 51 -7.03 -0.21 0.82
N MET A 52 -6.79 -0.03 2.12
CA MET A 52 -5.50 -0.40 2.73
C MET A 52 -5.09 -1.84 2.43
N GLU A 53 -6.05 -2.76 2.48
CA GLU A 53 -5.78 -4.17 2.18
C GLU A 53 -5.20 -4.35 0.77
N LYS A 54 -5.76 -3.65 -0.20
CA LYS A 54 -5.28 -3.71 -1.59
C LYS A 54 -3.90 -3.09 -1.73
N HIS A 55 -3.65 -1.96 -1.05
CA HIS A 55 -2.32 -1.35 -1.01
C HIS A 55 -1.29 -2.31 -0.44
N MET A 56 -1.64 -2.99 0.64
CA MET A 56 -0.73 -3.95 1.28
C MET A 56 -0.45 -5.15 0.38
N GLU A 57 -1.46 -5.62 -0.36
CA GLU A 57 -1.27 -6.69 -1.34
C GLU A 57 -0.30 -6.27 -2.45
N ASP A 58 -0.44 -5.04 -2.94
CA ASP A 58 0.46 -4.52 -3.97
C ASP A 58 1.90 -4.41 -3.45
N LEU A 59 2.08 -4.01 -2.21
CA LEU A 59 3.41 -3.97 -1.58
C LEU A 59 4.02 -5.36 -1.48
N LYS A 60 3.24 -6.36 -1.10
CA LYS A 60 3.72 -7.75 -1.06
C LYS A 60 4.20 -8.21 -2.41
N LYS A 61 3.49 -7.86 -3.48
CA LYS A 61 3.87 -8.21 -4.86
C LYS A 61 5.19 -7.59 -5.26
N ASN A 62 5.52 -6.45 -4.67
CA ASN A 62 6.78 -5.75 -4.93
C ASN A 62 7.91 -6.18 -4.01
N GLY A 63 7.70 -7.20 -3.20
CA GLY A 63 8.76 -7.77 -2.37
C GLY A 63 8.81 -7.26 -0.94
N PHE A 64 7.89 -6.40 -0.54
CA PHE A 64 7.80 -5.94 0.85
C PHE A 64 7.15 -7.01 1.72
N GLN A 65 7.57 -7.08 2.97
CA GLN A 65 6.93 -7.92 3.95
C GLN A 65 5.89 -7.08 4.69
N VAL A 66 4.67 -7.59 4.80
CA VAL A 66 3.57 -6.87 5.44
C VAL A 66 3.00 -7.72 6.57
N GLU A 67 2.90 -7.14 7.74
CA GLU A 67 2.33 -7.80 8.91
C GLU A 67 1.12 -7.01 9.40
N TYR A 68 0.01 -7.71 9.65
CA TYR A 68 -1.20 -7.11 10.21
C TYR A 68 -1.18 -7.30 11.72
N ILE A 69 -1.28 -6.19 12.45
CA ILE A 69 -1.24 -6.21 13.92
C ILE A 69 -2.55 -5.64 14.44
N PRO A 70 -3.46 -6.49 14.96
CA PRO A 70 -4.67 -5.99 15.59
C PRO A 70 -4.34 -5.36 16.94
N ASP A 71 -4.98 -4.22 17.21
CA ASP A 71 -4.81 -3.51 18.46
C ASP A 71 -6.20 -3.16 19.02
N GLN A 72 -6.29 -2.88 20.31
CA GLN A 72 -7.55 -2.57 20.96
C GLN A 72 -8.20 -1.29 20.42
N SER A 73 -7.36 -0.31 20.04
CA SER A 73 -7.84 0.98 19.55
C SER A 73 -7.86 1.04 18.03
N PHE A 74 -6.79 0.60 17.39
CA PHE A 74 -6.63 0.66 15.93
C PHE A 74 -5.84 -0.53 15.47
N ASP A 75 -6.29 -1.15 14.39
CA ASP A 75 -5.50 -2.13 13.69
C ASP A 75 -4.44 -1.40 12.87
N ARG A 76 -3.28 -2.02 12.70
CA ARG A 76 -2.20 -1.42 11.93
C ARG A 76 -1.51 -2.44 11.05
N TYR A 77 -0.84 -1.94 10.03
CA TYR A 77 0.03 -2.74 9.17
C TYR A 77 1.47 -2.30 9.38
N VAL A 78 2.37 -3.26 9.45
CA VAL A 78 3.81 -3.00 9.48
C VAL A 78 4.40 -3.48 8.17
N VAL A 79 4.99 -2.56 7.43
CA VAL A 79 5.64 -2.85 6.15
C VAL A 79 7.14 -2.82 6.39
N SER A 80 7.84 -3.89 6.01
CA SER A 80 9.28 -3.97 6.22
C SER A 80 9.98 -4.51 4.98
N TRP A 81 11.26 -4.19 4.84
CA TRP A 81 12.06 -4.58 3.68
C TRP A 81 13.47 -5.02 4.06
N GLU A 82 13.75 -5.21 5.33
CA GLU A 82 15.06 -5.66 5.80
C GLU A 82 15.43 -7.02 5.20
N HIS A 83 14.46 -7.91 5.07
CA HIS A 83 14.67 -9.24 4.50
C HIS A 83 15.13 -9.21 3.04
N ALA A 84 14.78 -8.15 2.30
CA ALA A 84 15.16 -8.03 0.89
C ALA A 84 16.68 -7.90 0.74
N GLY A 85 17.33 -7.19 1.66
CA GLY A 85 18.78 -7.07 1.67
C GLY A 85 19.46 -8.39 1.96
N VAL A 86 18.90 -9.16 2.87
CA VAL A 86 19.42 -10.50 3.22
C VAL A 86 19.29 -11.44 2.02
N ASN A 87 18.13 -11.41 1.37
CA ASN A 87 17.88 -12.28 0.22
C ASN A 87 18.74 -11.94 -0.98
N SER A 88 19.09 -10.68 -1.15
CA SER A 88 19.87 -10.25 -2.30
C SER A 88 21.33 -10.72 -2.25
N ASN A 89 21.76 -11.24 -1.13
CA ASN A 89 23.12 -11.75 -0.96
C ASN A 89 23.26 -13.23 -1.29
N GLN A 90 22.21 -13.82 -1.75
CA GLN A 90 22.19 -15.25 -2.10
C GLN A 90 22.84 -15.56 -3.44
#